data_00a1c502b3a67908d1c743bcb5c6a36b
#
_entry.id   00a1c502b3a67908d1c743bcb5c6a36b
#
_cell.length_a   1.000
_cell.length_b   1.000
_cell.length_c   1.000
_cell.angle_alpha   90.00
_cell.angle_beta   90.00
_cell.angle_gamma   90.00
#
_symmetry.space_group_name_H-M   'P 1'
#
loop_
_entity.id
_entity.type
_entity.pdbx_description
1 polymer ?
#
loop_
_entity_poly.entity_id
_entity_poly.type
_entity_poly.pdbx_seq_one_letter_code
_entity_poly.pdbx_strand_id
1 'polypeptide(L)'
;MKQVWEKIVEGILTCSGFITSITIVLIVIFLFTEAFGLFGNKVTEEGYVLAVNGKNPVRELSAVQIKDVFDEEITNWSEVGGPDIGIKVFRLEDITSYFSEEELGAEYDKAGECIGKVVADHPGIIAFVPAKFIEKDFPGRLLKDEHISFSEVFAGKEWFPTATPAPQFGFVPLVMGTLWVSFFAILFALPFGVSVAVY
;
A
#
# COMPACT_ATOMS: atom_id res chain seq x y z
N MET A 1 -13.42 -59.97 6.17
CA MET A 1 -14.02 -58.70 5.62
C MET A 1 -13.78 -57.50 6.52
N LYS A 2 -14.02 -57.54 7.83
CA LYS A 2 -13.77 -56.36 8.73
C LYS A 2 -12.33 -55.80 8.64
N GLN A 3 -11.31 -56.63 8.72
CA GLN A 3 -9.91 -56.19 8.68
C GLN A 3 -9.48 -55.51 7.36
N VAL A 4 -10.10 -55.86 6.25
CA VAL A 4 -9.82 -55.27 4.95
C VAL A 4 -10.43 -53.84 4.91
N TRP A 5 -11.65 -53.69 5.41
CA TRP A 5 -12.31 -52.39 5.53
C TRP A 5 -11.57 -51.45 6.49
N GLU A 6 -11.08 -51.93 7.62
CA GLU A 6 -10.28 -51.15 8.58
C GLU A 6 -9.00 -50.64 7.92
N LYS A 7 -8.26 -51.44 7.17
CA LYS A 7 -7.06 -51.01 6.44
C LYS A 7 -7.35 -50.02 5.32
N ILE A 8 -8.48 -50.15 4.62
CA ILE A 8 -8.89 -49.20 3.60
C ILE A 8 -9.21 -47.84 4.24
N VAL A 9 -9.99 -47.83 5.32
CA VAL A 9 -10.33 -46.60 6.04
C VAL A 9 -9.09 -45.96 6.63
N GLU A 10 -8.19 -46.73 7.25
CA GLU A 10 -6.91 -46.21 7.76
C GLU A 10 -6.04 -45.63 6.64
N GLY A 11 -5.98 -46.29 5.48
CA GLY A 11 -5.27 -45.76 4.32
C GLY A 11 -5.85 -44.43 3.80
N ILE A 12 -7.18 -44.35 3.72
CA ILE A 12 -7.86 -43.09 3.29
C ILE A 12 -7.60 -41.95 4.29
N LEU A 13 -7.70 -42.22 5.59
CA LEU A 13 -7.45 -41.23 6.63
C LEU A 13 -5.99 -40.77 6.61
N THR A 14 -5.04 -41.69 6.46
CA THR A 14 -3.62 -41.35 6.37
C THR A 14 -3.31 -40.52 5.13
N CYS A 15 -3.83 -40.90 3.96
CA CYS A 15 -3.69 -40.12 2.73
C CYS A 15 -4.33 -38.75 2.87
N SER A 16 -5.52 -38.63 3.44
CA SER A 16 -6.21 -37.38 3.68
C SER A 16 -5.38 -36.45 4.60
N GLY A 17 -4.84 -36.99 5.71
CA GLY A 17 -3.97 -36.24 6.61
C GLY A 17 -2.70 -35.74 5.92
N PHE A 18 -2.10 -36.57 5.07
CA PHE A 18 -0.89 -36.21 4.33
C PHE A 18 -1.17 -35.12 3.28
N ILE A 19 -2.26 -35.22 2.54
CA ILE A 19 -2.69 -34.20 1.58
C ILE A 19 -2.97 -32.88 2.30
N THR A 20 -3.69 -32.91 3.42
CA THR A 20 -3.98 -31.70 4.21
C THR A 20 -2.68 -31.05 4.70
N SER A 21 -1.74 -31.82 5.19
CA SER A 21 -0.44 -31.30 5.66
C SER A 21 0.34 -30.65 4.52
N ILE A 22 0.41 -31.30 3.35
CA ILE A 22 1.06 -30.71 2.17
C ILE A 22 0.36 -29.41 1.76
N THR A 23 -0.97 -29.40 1.73
CA THR A 23 -1.74 -28.21 1.36
C THR A 23 -1.45 -27.05 2.30
N ILE A 24 -1.39 -27.29 3.61
CA ILE A 24 -1.04 -26.25 4.60
C ILE A 24 0.36 -25.71 4.33
N VAL A 25 1.34 -26.58 4.11
CA VAL A 25 2.72 -26.17 3.80
C VAL A 25 2.78 -25.31 2.52
N LEU A 26 2.07 -25.72 1.46
CA LEU A 26 2.01 -24.97 0.21
C LEU A 26 1.35 -23.60 0.40
N ILE A 27 0.28 -23.50 1.19
CA ILE A 27 -0.36 -22.23 1.52
C ILE A 27 0.62 -21.33 2.28
N VAL A 28 1.33 -21.87 3.26
CA VAL A 28 2.33 -21.11 4.01
C VAL A 28 3.44 -20.58 3.08
N ILE A 29 4.00 -21.43 2.22
CA ILE A 29 5.01 -21.02 1.24
C ILE A 29 4.47 -19.94 0.32
N PHE A 30 3.26 -20.11 -0.20
CA PHE A 30 2.61 -19.12 -1.06
C PHE A 30 2.46 -17.77 -0.34
N LEU A 31 1.93 -17.76 0.89
CA LEU A 31 1.78 -16.54 1.67
C LEU A 31 3.12 -15.85 1.97
N PHE A 32 4.18 -16.63 2.22
CA PHE A 32 5.51 -16.07 2.41
C PHE A 32 6.06 -15.45 1.12
N THR A 33 5.88 -16.10 -0.04
CA THR A 33 6.35 -15.56 -1.32
C THR A 33 5.62 -14.25 -1.66
N GLU A 34 4.31 -14.17 -1.44
CA GLU A 34 3.53 -12.94 -1.61
C GLU A 34 3.99 -11.84 -0.63
N ALA A 35 4.15 -12.17 0.64
CA ALA A 35 4.61 -11.22 1.65
C ALA A 35 6.01 -10.66 1.33
N PHE A 36 6.94 -11.50 0.85
CA PHE A 36 8.26 -11.02 0.42
C PHE A 36 8.19 -10.18 -0.86
N GLY A 37 7.23 -10.42 -1.73
CA GLY A 37 6.97 -9.61 -2.92
C GLY A 37 6.65 -8.14 -2.59
N LEU A 38 6.02 -7.86 -1.44
CA LEU A 38 5.74 -6.49 -0.99
C LEU A 38 7.01 -5.64 -0.84
N PHE A 39 8.12 -6.22 -0.39
CA PHE A 39 9.38 -5.51 -0.19
C PHE A 39 10.17 -5.22 -1.47
N GLY A 40 9.76 -5.81 -2.59
CA GLY A 40 10.37 -5.60 -3.91
C GLY A 40 9.57 -4.70 -4.85
N ASN A 41 8.32 -4.40 -4.49
CA ASN A 41 7.42 -3.64 -5.32
C ASN A 41 7.54 -2.13 -5.03
N LYS A 42 7.18 -1.35 -6.05
CA LYS A 42 7.07 0.10 -5.96
C LYS A 42 5.98 0.47 -4.96
N VAL A 43 6.20 1.57 -4.25
CA VAL A 43 5.24 2.09 -3.28
C VAL A 43 4.01 2.69 -3.97
N THR A 44 4.19 3.30 -5.14
CA THR A 44 3.09 3.90 -5.92
C THR A 44 2.25 2.84 -6.63
N GLU A 45 0.97 3.12 -6.79
CA GLU A 45 0.03 2.30 -7.56
C GLU A 45 0.58 1.99 -8.96
N GLU A 46 0.41 0.75 -9.41
CA GLU A 46 0.91 0.29 -10.70
C GLU A 46 0.32 1.13 -11.86
N GLY A 47 1.17 1.60 -12.73
CA GLY A 47 0.78 2.47 -13.86
C GLY A 47 0.71 3.97 -13.51
N TYR A 48 0.96 4.36 -12.27
CA TYR A 48 1.04 5.76 -11.83
C TYR A 48 2.46 6.14 -11.44
N VAL A 49 2.71 7.45 -11.43
CA VAL A 49 3.99 8.03 -11.02
C VAL A 49 3.77 9.30 -10.21
N LEU A 50 4.74 9.60 -9.35
CA LEU A 50 4.84 10.85 -8.64
C LEU A 50 5.82 11.77 -9.38
N ALA A 51 5.37 12.95 -9.73
CA ALA A 51 6.18 13.95 -10.41
C ALA A 51 6.22 15.24 -9.60
N VAL A 52 7.39 15.89 -9.58
CA VAL A 52 7.61 17.17 -8.93
C VAL A 52 8.25 18.15 -9.91
N ASN A 53 8.22 19.43 -9.56
CA ASN A 53 8.89 20.45 -10.34
C ASN A 53 10.40 20.11 -10.49
N GLY A 54 10.95 20.29 -11.68
CA GLY A 54 12.35 19.96 -11.99
C GLY A 54 13.39 20.66 -11.09
N LYS A 55 13.04 21.80 -10.49
CA LYS A 55 13.89 22.55 -9.56
C LYS A 55 13.83 22.04 -8.11
N ASN A 56 12.85 21.18 -7.77
CA ASN A 56 12.75 20.61 -6.44
C ASN A 56 13.91 19.62 -6.20
N PRO A 57 14.72 19.75 -5.13
CA PRO A 57 15.85 18.88 -4.86
C PRO A 57 15.44 17.51 -4.33
N VAL A 58 14.23 17.35 -3.79
CA VAL A 58 13.73 16.08 -3.25
C VAL A 58 13.65 15.03 -4.37
N ARG A 59 14.22 13.86 -4.13
CA ARG A 59 14.30 12.79 -5.14
C ARG A 59 13.48 11.57 -4.80
N GLU A 60 13.23 11.37 -3.52
CA GLU A 60 12.55 10.20 -2.98
C GLU A 60 11.73 10.61 -1.76
N LEU A 61 10.62 9.94 -1.54
CA LEU A 61 9.76 10.07 -0.37
C LEU A 61 9.36 8.67 0.06
N SER A 62 9.32 8.43 1.37
CA SER A 62 8.80 7.18 1.91
C SER A 62 7.29 7.06 1.72
N ALA A 63 6.75 5.84 1.82
CA ALA A 63 5.31 5.59 1.72
C ALA A 63 4.51 6.44 2.72
N VAL A 64 5.02 6.60 3.93
CA VAL A 64 4.42 7.42 4.99
C VAL A 64 4.44 8.89 4.60
N GLN A 65 5.58 9.42 4.14
CA GLN A 65 5.69 10.80 3.72
C GLN A 65 4.79 11.12 2.52
N ILE A 66 4.68 10.20 1.55
CA ILE A 66 3.77 10.38 0.42
C ILE A 66 2.33 10.50 0.92
N LYS A 67 1.90 9.58 1.82
CA LYS A 67 0.57 9.64 2.43
C LYS A 67 0.36 10.97 3.14
N ASP A 68 1.25 11.35 4.06
CA ASP A 68 1.13 12.55 4.88
C ASP A 68 1.07 13.83 4.03
N VAL A 69 1.76 13.85 2.88
CA VAL A 69 1.66 14.94 1.90
C VAL A 69 0.28 14.96 1.23
N PHE A 70 -0.24 13.80 0.82
CA PHE A 70 -1.54 13.72 0.13
C PHE A 70 -2.74 13.85 1.07
N ASP A 71 -2.54 13.65 2.37
CA ASP A 71 -3.51 13.90 3.44
C ASP A 71 -3.38 15.31 4.05
N GLU A 72 -2.49 16.14 3.48
CA GLU A 72 -2.21 17.53 3.92
C GLU A 72 -1.68 17.64 5.36
N GLU A 73 -1.10 16.54 5.91
CA GLU A 73 -0.39 16.57 7.20
C GLU A 73 1.00 17.19 7.06
N ILE A 74 1.69 16.93 5.94
CA ILE A 74 2.92 17.61 5.51
C ILE A 74 2.54 18.62 4.44
N THR A 75 2.69 19.91 4.75
CA THR A 75 2.25 21.00 3.88
C THR A 75 3.40 21.83 3.30
N ASN A 76 4.63 21.57 3.74
CA ASN A 76 5.81 22.30 3.29
C ASN A 76 6.94 21.34 2.92
N TRP A 77 7.62 21.57 1.80
CA TRP A 77 8.73 20.76 1.35
C TRP A 77 9.92 20.75 2.33
N SER A 78 10.06 21.78 3.17
CA SER A 78 11.12 21.80 4.21
C SER A 78 10.99 20.68 5.23
N GLU A 79 9.79 20.16 5.46
CA GLU A 79 9.52 19.05 6.38
C GLU A 79 10.08 17.70 5.87
N VAL A 80 10.33 17.61 4.57
CA VAL A 80 10.87 16.40 3.90
C VAL A 80 12.23 16.68 3.24
N GLY A 81 12.95 17.68 3.73
CA GLY A 81 14.31 18.01 3.26
C GLY A 81 14.37 18.79 1.95
N GLY A 82 13.27 19.38 1.54
CA GLY A 82 13.16 20.27 0.39
C GLY A 82 13.32 21.75 0.75
N PRO A 83 13.05 22.65 -0.20
CA PRO A 83 13.05 24.08 0.02
C PRO A 83 11.85 24.53 0.88
N ASP A 84 11.95 25.71 1.49
CA ASP A 84 10.83 26.30 2.24
C ASP A 84 9.77 26.85 1.27
N ILE A 85 8.98 25.94 0.71
CA ILE A 85 7.91 26.18 -0.25
C ILE A 85 6.74 25.28 0.12
N GLY A 86 5.53 25.86 0.15
CA GLY A 86 4.30 25.09 0.38
C GLY A 86 4.09 24.00 -0.67
N ILE A 87 3.66 22.84 -0.22
CA ILE A 87 3.33 21.72 -1.10
C ILE A 87 1.94 21.97 -1.70
N LYS A 88 1.83 21.74 -3.01
CA LYS A 88 0.56 21.74 -3.71
C LYS A 88 0.34 20.38 -4.35
N VAL A 89 -0.64 19.66 -3.85
CA VAL A 89 -1.02 18.34 -4.39
C VAL A 89 -1.78 18.53 -5.69
N PHE A 90 -1.47 17.70 -6.68
CA PHE A 90 -2.17 17.63 -7.96
C PHE A 90 -2.48 16.17 -8.30
N ARG A 91 -3.73 15.91 -8.57
CA ARG A 91 -4.21 14.62 -9.10
C ARG A 91 -4.75 14.82 -10.51
N LEU A 92 -4.83 13.75 -11.30
CA LEU A 92 -5.37 13.86 -12.66
C LEU A 92 -6.79 14.46 -12.69
N GLU A 93 -7.57 14.20 -11.65
CA GLU A 93 -8.93 14.73 -11.49
C GLU A 93 -8.95 16.25 -11.39
N ASP A 94 -7.87 16.86 -10.90
CA ASP A 94 -7.74 18.30 -10.73
C ASP A 94 -7.43 19.02 -12.04
N ILE A 95 -7.14 18.30 -13.13
CA ILE A 95 -6.68 18.89 -14.40
C ILE A 95 -7.71 19.86 -15.00
N THR A 96 -8.99 19.58 -14.80
CA THR A 96 -10.11 20.44 -15.28
C THR A 96 -10.22 21.76 -14.53
N SER A 97 -9.57 21.86 -13.35
CA SER A 97 -9.46 23.13 -12.60
C SER A 97 -8.39 24.08 -13.17
N TYR A 98 -7.49 23.56 -14.00
CA TYR A 98 -6.38 24.30 -14.61
C TYR A 98 -6.60 24.54 -16.11
N PHE A 99 -7.29 23.63 -16.80
CA PHE A 99 -7.47 23.68 -18.25
C PHE A 99 -8.92 23.39 -18.64
N SER A 100 -9.38 24.05 -19.70
CA SER A 100 -10.67 23.74 -20.29
C SER A 100 -10.64 22.41 -21.07
N GLU A 101 -11.82 21.84 -21.33
CA GLU A 101 -11.93 20.63 -22.14
C GLU A 101 -11.36 20.79 -23.56
N GLU A 102 -11.44 22.02 -24.12
CA GLU A 102 -10.87 22.34 -25.43
C GLU A 102 -9.33 22.28 -25.42
N GLU A 103 -8.70 22.70 -24.34
CA GLU A 103 -7.23 22.67 -24.16
C GLU A 103 -6.73 21.24 -23.91
N LEU A 104 -7.51 20.41 -23.23
CA LEU A 104 -7.18 19.01 -22.97
C LEU A 104 -7.30 18.15 -24.25
N GLY A 105 -8.07 18.58 -25.24
CA GLY A 105 -8.30 17.87 -26.48
C GLY A 105 -9.32 16.72 -26.38
N ALA A 106 -9.61 16.11 -27.51
CA ALA A 106 -10.53 14.99 -27.57
C ALA A 106 -9.90 13.81 -26.79
N GLU A 107 -10.69 13.22 -25.88
CA GLU A 107 -10.22 12.07 -25.07
C GLU A 107 -8.94 12.33 -24.24
N TYR A 108 -8.66 13.58 -23.88
CA TYR A 108 -7.48 13.97 -23.08
C TYR A 108 -6.13 13.67 -23.76
N ASP A 109 -6.09 13.72 -25.07
CA ASP A 109 -4.88 13.46 -25.87
C ASP A 109 -3.73 14.45 -25.58
N LYS A 110 -4.04 15.69 -25.14
CA LYS A 110 -3.07 16.71 -24.73
C LYS A 110 -2.81 16.76 -23.20
N ALA A 111 -3.38 15.85 -22.44
CA ALA A 111 -3.24 15.87 -20.98
C ALA A 111 -1.76 15.78 -20.53
N GLY A 112 -0.90 15.08 -21.25
CA GLY A 112 0.53 15.01 -20.96
C GLY A 112 1.23 16.38 -21.02
N GLU A 113 0.98 17.16 -22.08
CA GLU A 113 1.51 18.53 -22.23
C GLU A 113 0.96 19.45 -21.12
N CYS A 114 -0.33 19.33 -20.82
CA CYS A 114 -0.99 20.12 -19.77
C CYS A 114 -0.43 19.84 -18.39
N ILE A 115 -0.26 18.57 -18.05
CA ILE A 115 0.40 18.14 -16.78
C ILE A 115 1.83 18.69 -16.72
N GLY A 116 2.58 18.60 -17.83
CA GLY A 116 3.91 19.18 -17.92
C GLY A 116 3.96 20.66 -17.60
N LYS A 117 3.02 21.45 -18.14
CA LYS A 117 2.90 22.90 -17.86
C LYS A 117 2.60 23.17 -16.39
N VAL A 118 1.62 22.47 -15.80
CA VAL A 118 1.28 22.63 -14.37
C VAL A 118 2.48 22.35 -13.49
N VAL A 119 3.22 21.26 -13.77
CA VAL A 119 4.41 20.90 -12.99
C VAL A 119 5.55 21.88 -13.16
N ALA A 120 5.73 22.46 -14.36
CA ALA A 120 6.75 23.46 -14.63
C ALA A 120 6.46 24.81 -13.92
N ASP A 121 5.20 25.23 -13.95
CA ASP A 121 4.78 26.56 -13.47
C ASP A 121 4.66 26.64 -11.94
N HIS A 122 4.54 25.51 -11.25
CA HIS A 122 4.36 25.47 -9.80
C HIS A 122 5.55 24.80 -9.09
N PRO A 123 6.47 25.58 -8.49
CA PRO A 123 7.66 25.03 -7.82
C PRO A 123 7.39 24.05 -6.67
N GLY A 124 6.26 24.23 -5.96
CA GLY A 124 5.87 23.41 -4.82
C GLY A 124 4.99 22.20 -5.16
N ILE A 125 4.75 21.92 -6.45
CA ILE A 125 3.80 20.89 -6.85
C ILE A 125 4.35 19.47 -6.64
N ILE A 126 3.47 18.58 -6.21
CA ILE A 126 3.60 17.13 -6.30
C ILE A 126 2.40 16.60 -7.08
N ALA A 127 2.65 15.92 -8.18
CA ALA A 127 1.62 15.40 -9.07
C ALA A 127 1.58 13.88 -9.03
N PHE A 128 0.40 13.30 -8.79
CA PHE A 128 0.13 11.87 -8.90
C PHE A 128 -0.69 11.63 -10.17
N VAL A 129 -0.05 11.08 -11.18
CA VAL A 129 -0.62 10.98 -12.52
C VAL A 129 -0.26 9.65 -13.18
N PRO A 130 -1.11 9.14 -14.11
CA PRO A 130 -0.77 7.95 -14.88
C PRO A 130 0.52 8.13 -15.69
N ALA A 131 1.40 7.13 -15.63
CA ALA A 131 2.69 7.14 -16.32
C ALA A 131 2.58 7.33 -17.85
N LYS A 132 1.43 6.96 -18.45
CA LYS A 132 1.16 7.15 -19.88
C LYS A 132 1.16 8.60 -20.35
N PHE A 133 0.94 9.56 -19.43
CA PHE A 133 0.95 10.99 -19.72
C PHE A 133 2.33 11.63 -19.56
N ILE A 134 3.33 10.87 -19.11
CA ILE A 134 4.69 11.37 -18.98
C ILE A 134 5.45 11.13 -20.27
N GLU A 135 5.66 12.21 -21.00
CA GLU A 135 6.43 12.21 -22.25
C GLU A 135 7.94 12.28 -21.99
N LYS A 136 8.75 12.03 -23.04
CA LYS A 136 10.22 12.06 -22.95
C LYS A 136 10.77 13.45 -22.58
N ASP A 137 10.06 14.49 -22.98
CA ASP A 137 10.44 15.91 -22.75
C ASP A 137 9.71 16.52 -21.56
N PHE A 138 9.24 15.66 -20.63
CA PHE A 138 8.52 16.13 -19.44
C PHE A 138 9.40 17.08 -18.60
N PRO A 139 8.93 18.30 -18.32
CA PRO A 139 9.73 19.35 -17.67
C PRO A 139 9.91 19.14 -16.16
N GLY A 140 9.20 18.21 -15.58
CA GLY A 140 9.29 17.82 -14.17
C GLY A 140 10.34 16.74 -13.91
N ARG A 141 10.43 16.33 -12.67
CA ARG A 141 11.22 15.17 -12.24
C ARG A 141 10.30 14.12 -11.65
N LEU A 142 10.50 12.87 -12.02
CA LEU A 142 9.85 11.75 -11.35
C LEU A 142 10.56 11.48 -10.01
N LEU A 143 9.77 11.33 -8.95
CA LEU A 143 10.29 10.81 -7.70
C LEU A 143 10.61 9.33 -7.87
N LYS A 144 11.71 8.90 -7.25
CA LYS A 144 11.99 7.48 -7.17
C LYS A 144 11.01 6.85 -6.19
N ASP A 145 10.41 5.76 -6.60
CA ASP A 145 9.63 4.93 -5.70
C ASP A 145 10.60 4.27 -4.71
N GLU A 146 10.49 4.60 -3.44
CA GLU A 146 11.15 3.82 -2.40
C GLU A 146 10.45 2.47 -2.26
N HIS A 147 11.24 1.45 -1.96
CA HIS A 147 10.71 0.14 -1.56
C HIS A 147 10.19 0.22 -0.14
N ILE A 148 9.11 -0.51 0.15
CA ILE A 148 8.57 -0.61 1.51
C ILE A 148 9.67 -1.17 2.42
N SER A 149 10.03 -0.38 3.43
CA SER A 149 11.05 -0.78 4.40
C SER A 149 10.49 -1.76 5.43
N PHE A 150 11.31 -2.69 5.89
CA PHE A 150 10.94 -3.57 7.01
C PHE A 150 10.53 -2.77 8.26
N SER A 151 11.20 -1.65 8.55
CA SER A 151 10.86 -0.77 9.66
C SER A 151 9.47 -0.15 9.52
N GLU A 152 9.06 0.23 8.31
CA GLU A 152 7.73 0.77 8.04
C GLU A 152 6.64 -0.29 8.26
N VAL A 153 6.89 -1.53 7.87
CA VAL A 153 5.94 -2.63 8.09
C VAL A 153 5.82 -2.94 9.58
N PHE A 154 6.92 -3.12 10.30
CA PHE A 154 6.86 -3.55 11.72
C PHE A 154 6.53 -2.43 12.69
N ALA A 155 6.90 -1.19 12.40
CA ALA A 155 6.64 -0.04 13.26
C ALA A 155 5.48 0.85 12.76
N GLY A 156 4.97 0.59 11.55
CA GLY A 156 3.87 1.34 10.95
C GLY A 156 2.59 1.24 11.79
N LYS A 157 1.93 2.37 11.92
CA LYS A 157 0.73 2.54 12.77
C LYS A 157 -0.57 2.40 12.00
N GLU A 158 -0.51 2.27 10.70
CA GLU A 158 -1.67 2.21 9.82
C GLU A 158 -1.61 1.02 8.88
N TRP A 159 -2.77 0.39 8.67
CA TRP A 159 -2.94 -0.71 7.74
C TRP A 159 -4.00 -0.33 6.71
N PHE A 160 -3.57 0.26 5.60
CA PHE A 160 -4.40 0.65 4.46
C PHE A 160 -3.75 0.20 3.15
N PRO A 161 -3.87 -1.09 2.79
CA PRO A 161 -3.23 -1.63 1.57
C PRO A 161 -3.82 -1.08 0.27
N THR A 162 -5.00 -0.44 0.33
CA THR A 162 -5.69 0.16 -0.81
C THR A 162 -5.59 1.68 -0.84
N ALA A 163 -4.77 2.28 0.04
CA ALA A 163 -4.58 3.73 0.03
C ALA A 163 -3.84 4.18 -1.24
N THR A 164 -4.28 5.28 -1.83
CA THR A 164 -3.64 5.93 -2.96
C THR A 164 -3.16 7.33 -2.55
N PRO A 165 -1.99 7.77 -2.98
CA PRO A 165 -1.07 7.15 -3.94
C PRO A 165 -0.14 6.08 -3.38
N ALA A 166 -0.05 5.93 -2.05
CA ALA A 166 0.88 5.01 -1.40
C ALA A 166 0.16 4.13 -0.37
N PRO A 167 0.07 2.80 -0.59
CA PRO A 167 -0.48 1.87 0.38
C PRO A 167 0.34 1.83 1.67
N GLN A 168 -0.33 1.61 2.80
CA GLN A 168 0.26 1.53 4.13
C GLN A 168 0.14 0.09 4.67
N PHE A 169 1.26 -0.48 5.10
CA PHE A 169 1.34 -1.86 5.57
C PHE A 169 1.85 -1.97 7.00
N GLY A 170 1.43 -1.06 7.88
CA GLY A 170 1.83 -1.08 9.28
C GLY A 170 1.24 -2.26 10.05
N PHE A 171 2.09 -3.06 10.68
CA PHE A 171 1.70 -4.29 11.37
C PHE A 171 1.15 -4.05 12.78
N VAL A 172 1.50 -2.92 13.40
CA VAL A 172 1.12 -2.60 14.80
C VAL A 172 -0.39 -2.67 15.04
N PRO A 173 -1.29 -2.08 14.21
CA PRO A 173 -2.73 -2.17 14.43
C PRO A 173 -3.27 -3.59 14.43
N LEU A 174 -2.71 -4.47 13.59
CA LEU A 174 -3.14 -5.87 13.49
C LEU A 174 -2.77 -6.64 14.77
N VAL A 175 -1.54 -6.44 15.27
CA VAL A 175 -1.09 -7.05 16.54
C VAL A 175 -1.93 -6.54 17.70
N MET A 176 -2.10 -5.22 17.81
CA MET A 176 -2.89 -4.64 18.89
C MET A 176 -4.35 -5.07 18.85
N GLY A 177 -4.95 -5.15 17.65
CA GLY A 177 -6.31 -5.65 17.46
C GLY A 177 -6.47 -7.10 17.96
N THR A 178 -5.55 -8.00 17.56
CA THR A 178 -5.58 -9.41 17.99
C THR A 178 -5.35 -9.56 19.49
N LEU A 179 -4.47 -8.77 20.10
CA LEU A 179 -4.24 -8.76 21.55
C LEU A 179 -5.49 -8.33 22.33
N TRP A 180 -6.15 -7.24 21.89
CA TRP A 180 -7.37 -6.78 22.51
C TRP A 180 -8.51 -7.80 22.39
N VAL A 181 -8.72 -8.36 21.20
CA VAL A 181 -9.74 -9.40 20.99
C VAL A 181 -9.47 -10.62 21.85
N SER A 182 -8.22 -11.10 21.91
CA SER A 182 -7.83 -12.23 22.75
C SER A 182 -8.03 -11.96 24.23
N PHE A 183 -7.65 -10.76 24.70
CA PHE A 183 -7.84 -10.35 26.09
C PHE A 183 -9.32 -10.36 26.49
N PHE A 184 -10.18 -9.72 25.70
CA PHE A 184 -11.61 -9.72 26.00
C PHE A 184 -12.26 -11.10 25.86
N ALA A 185 -11.83 -11.90 24.87
CA ALA A 185 -12.32 -13.27 24.73
C ALA A 185 -12.04 -14.11 25.97
N ILE A 186 -10.81 -14.03 26.52
CA ILE A 186 -10.44 -14.72 27.75
C ILE A 186 -11.21 -14.17 28.94
N LEU A 187 -11.31 -12.84 29.04
CA LEU A 187 -12.04 -12.18 30.13
C LEU A 187 -13.50 -12.63 30.21
N PHE A 188 -14.16 -12.81 29.07
CA PHE A 188 -15.54 -13.31 29.04
C PHE A 188 -15.62 -14.84 29.17
N ALA A 189 -14.72 -15.61 28.58
CA ALA A 189 -14.75 -17.06 28.65
C ALA A 189 -14.43 -17.62 30.05
N LEU A 190 -13.56 -16.95 30.80
CA LEU A 190 -13.14 -17.39 32.15
C LEU A 190 -14.31 -17.58 33.13
N PRO A 191 -15.20 -16.57 33.35
CA PRO A 191 -16.30 -16.74 34.31
C PRO A 191 -17.27 -17.85 33.89
N PHE A 192 -17.54 -18.00 32.58
CA PHE A 192 -18.40 -19.10 32.10
C PHE A 192 -17.71 -20.46 32.26
N GLY A 193 -16.44 -20.56 31.90
CA GLY A 193 -15.67 -21.80 32.07
C GLY A 193 -15.55 -22.24 33.52
N VAL A 194 -15.27 -21.31 34.42
CA VAL A 194 -15.22 -21.58 35.88
C VAL A 194 -16.60 -21.99 36.40
N SER A 195 -17.67 -21.30 35.99
CA SER A 195 -19.03 -21.64 36.41
C SER A 195 -19.41 -23.07 36.00
N VAL A 196 -19.09 -23.49 34.77
CA VAL A 196 -19.35 -24.86 34.31
C VAL A 196 -18.47 -25.89 35.02
N ALA A 197 -17.24 -25.55 35.37
CA ALA A 197 -16.32 -26.48 36.07
C ALA A 197 -16.69 -26.70 37.53
N VAL A 198 -17.38 -25.74 38.16
CA VAL A 198 -17.80 -25.80 39.58
C VAL A 198 -19.16 -26.51 39.73
N TYR A 199 -20.02 -26.53 38.72
CA TYR A 199 -21.29 -27.24 38.69
C TYR A 199 -21.14 -28.65 38.13
#